data_06373e6b12a2b033bfe13531ea21cc6c
#
_entry.id   06373e6b12a2b033bfe13531ea21cc6c
#
_cell.length_a   1.000
_cell.length_b   1.000
_cell.length_c   1.000
_cell.angle_alpha   90.00
_cell.angle_beta   90.00
_cell.angle_gamma   90.00
#
_symmetry.space_group_name_H-M   'P 1'
#
loop_
_entity.id
_entity.type
_entity.pdbx_description
1 polymer ?
#
loop_
_entity_poly.entity_id
_entity_poly.type
_entity_poly.pdbx_seq_one_letter_code
_entity_poly.pdbx_strand_id
1 'polypeptide(L)'
;MKAILRKVSLLAITVLTAASLNASSIIMGNRNNAAKVNNQKVTRNRELRGVWVASVSNIDWPSKKGLSVDQQKREFLTILDNVKKWNMNAVFVQVKPTSDAFYPSKYAPWSRYLTGTQGVNPGYDPLKFMVEEAHKRGIEFHAWFNPYRLSTSGSRDKLSKDNIGRKKPEWTVSYGGQLYLNPGIPEVDDYVVDSIVEVVKNYDVDGIHMDDYFYPYKVKGQEYPDSAQYQKYGKNFATVGDWRRDNVNRLIEKLHKAIKKENENVEFGISPFGVWRNASTDPSRGSATKAGVQNYDDLYADILLWMNKGWIDYVAPQIYWNQGHKSAEYNTLVKWWSKYAGQTQTDLYIGQAAYKVNDWQNAKELINQVNFNRNYPEVKGSIFFSYKSLLTNPKNATNS
;
A
#
# COMPACT_ATOMS: atom_id res chain seq x y z
N MET A 1 -41.85 57.20 33.86
CA MET A 1 -42.23 55.77 33.88
C MET A 1 -41.86 55.00 32.62
N LYS A 2 -41.74 55.61 31.44
CA LYS A 2 -41.35 54.86 30.18
C LYS A 2 -39.86 54.61 29.99
N ALA A 3 -38.98 55.27 30.72
CA ALA A 3 -37.53 55.08 30.56
C ALA A 3 -36.93 53.93 31.40
N ILE A 4 -37.60 53.52 32.47
CA ILE A 4 -37.12 52.45 33.37
C ILE A 4 -37.44 51.06 32.80
N LEU A 5 -38.55 50.92 32.07
CA LEU A 5 -38.92 49.63 31.44
C LEU A 5 -38.02 49.25 30.24
N ARG A 6 -37.43 50.24 29.53
CA ARG A 6 -36.50 49.95 28.42
C ARG A 6 -35.12 49.44 28.88
N LYS A 7 -34.66 49.87 30.07
CA LYS A 7 -33.35 49.42 30.58
C LYS A 7 -33.40 48.01 31.17
N VAL A 8 -34.53 47.56 31.70
CA VAL A 8 -34.69 46.23 32.24
C VAL A 8 -34.80 45.16 31.12
N SER A 9 -35.48 45.51 30.01
CA SER A 9 -35.55 44.62 28.86
C SER A 9 -34.21 44.41 28.13
N LEU A 10 -33.35 45.44 28.11
CA LEU A 10 -32.00 45.28 27.48
C LEU A 10 -31.03 44.46 28.30
N LEU A 11 -31.15 44.49 29.65
CA LEU A 11 -30.32 43.70 30.54
C LEU A 11 -30.68 42.20 30.52
N ALA A 12 -31.98 41.89 30.38
CA ALA A 12 -32.42 40.49 30.28
C ALA A 12 -32.02 39.83 28.96
N ILE A 13 -31.99 40.55 27.85
CA ILE A 13 -31.58 40.04 26.53
C ILE A 13 -30.06 39.81 26.48
N THR A 14 -29.25 40.65 27.12
CA THR A 14 -27.80 40.47 27.15
C THR A 14 -27.34 39.30 28.03
N VAL A 15 -28.05 38.99 29.10
CA VAL A 15 -27.76 37.84 29.98
C VAL A 15 -28.13 36.51 29.29
N LEU A 16 -29.26 36.49 28.56
CA LEU A 16 -29.66 35.27 27.83
C LEU A 16 -28.76 34.95 26.62
N THR A 17 -28.22 35.97 25.95
CA THR A 17 -27.30 35.77 24.82
C THR A 17 -25.89 35.32 25.31
N ALA A 18 -25.41 35.79 26.46
CA ALA A 18 -24.16 35.35 27.04
C ALA A 18 -24.21 33.90 27.56
N ALA A 19 -25.35 33.49 28.13
CA ALA A 19 -25.53 32.13 28.59
C ALA A 19 -25.65 31.12 27.44
N SER A 20 -26.26 31.47 26.32
CA SER A 20 -26.34 30.61 25.13
C SER A 20 -25.01 30.48 24.40
N LEU A 21 -24.16 31.50 24.38
CA LEU A 21 -22.84 31.46 23.80
C LEU A 21 -21.87 30.59 24.64
N ASN A 22 -21.97 30.63 25.97
CA ASN A 22 -21.15 29.78 26.84
C ASN A 22 -21.57 28.31 26.78
N ALA A 23 -22.86 28.01 26.63
CA ALA A 23 -23.33 26.64 26.48
C ALA A 23 -22.88 26.03 25.12
N SER A 24 -22.89 26.81 24.05
CA SER A 24 -22.42 26.37 22.73
C SER A 24 -20.91 26.17 22.69
N SER A 25 -20.14 27.01 23.37
CA SER A 25 -18.66 26.83 23.43
C SER A 25 -18.23 25.66 24.33
N ILE A 26 -18.99 25.35 25.38
CA ILE A 26 -18.74 24.17 26.22
C ILE A 26 -19.08 22.88 25.47
N ILE A 27 -20.17 22.85 24.69
CA ILE A 27 -20.57 21.70 23.88
C ILE A 27 -19.59 21.49 22.71
N MET A 28 -19.12 22.55 22.07
CA MET A 28 -18.09 22.47 21.02
C MET A 28 -16.71 22.09 21.59
N GLY A 29 -16.34 22.59 22.76
CA GLY A 29 -15.09 22.22 23.44
C GLY A 29 -15.03 20.73 23.82
N ASN A 30 -16.15 20.17 24.28
CA ASN A 30 -16.20 18.74 24.62
C ASN A 30 -16.27 17.82 23.39
N ARG A 31 -16.88 18.24 22.27
CA ARG A 31 -16.82 17.47 21.03
C ARG A 31 -15.43 17.47 20.42
N ASN A 32 -14.72 18.58 20.48
CA ASN A 32 -13.33 18.64 20.00
C ASN A 32 -12.34 17.86 20.88
N ASN A 33 -12.60 17.76 22.18
CA ASN A 33 -11.77 16.94 23.07
C ASN A 33 -12.06 15.43 22.95
N ALA A 34 -13.32 15.04 22.69
CA ALA A 34 -13.64 13.62 22.43
C ALA A 34 -13.09 13.14 21.08
N ALA A 35 -13.09 13.99 20.05
CA ALA A 35 -12.47 13.68 18.75
C ALA A 35 -10.94 13.68 18.80
N LYS A 36 -10.32 14.48 19.71
CA LYS A 36 -8.85 14.50 19.87
C LYS A 36 -8.28 13.33 20.65
N VAL A 37 -9.08 12.62 21.43
CA VAL A 37 -8.60 11.48 22.22
C VAL A 37 -8.49 10.19 21.39
N ASN A 38 -9.20 10.07 20.26
CA ASN A 38 -9.15 8.90 19.38
C ASN A 38 -8.23 9.03 18.17
N ASN A 39 -7.57 10.17 17.96
CA ASN A 39 -6.66 10.40 16.84
C ASN A 39 -5.24 10.76 17.34
N GLN A 40 -4.69 10.00 18.28
CA GLN A 40 -3.25 10.02 18.47
C GLN A 40 -2.63 9.22 17.31
N LYS A 41 -2.45 9.89 16.17
CA LYS A 41 -1.49 9.47 15.15
C LYS A 41 -0.18 9.20 15.88
N VAL A 42 0.31 7.97 15.81
CA VAL A 42 1.64 7.64 16.34
C VAL A 42 2.61 8.60 15.67
N THR A 43 3.04 9.64 16.39
CA THR A 43 4.01 10.60 15.83
C THR A 43 5.29 9.84 15.58
N ARG A 44 5.65 9.67 14.30
CA ARG A 44 6.85 8.96 13.86
C ARG A 44 8.11 9.77 14.19
N ASN A 45 8.47 9.81 15.45
CA ASN A 45 9.82 10.19 15.87
C ASN A 45 10.79 8.99 15.85
N ARG A 46 10.37 7.86 15.25
CA ARG A 46 11.13 6.61 15.24
C ARG A 46 11.19 6.02 13.83
N GLU A 47 12.33 5.41 13.52
CA GLU A 47 12.56 4.62 12.33
C GLU A 47 11.41 3.61 12.11
N LEU A 48 10.82 3.57 10.90
CA LEU A 48 9.87 2.54 10.52
C LEU A 48 10.62 1.20 10.38
N ARG A 49 10.15 0.20 11.08
CA ARG A 49 10.64 -1.19 10.99
C ARG A 49 9.47 -2.08 10.67
N GLY A 50 9.22 -2.20 9.36
CA GLY A 50 8.06 -2.90 8.82
C GLY A 50 8.37 -4.28 8.29
N VAL A 51 7.34 -5.12 8.20
CA VAL A 51 7.41 -6.41 7.54
C VAL A 51 6.20 -6.63 6.65
N TRP A 52 6.45 -7.17 5.44
CA TRP A 52 5.37 -7.63 4.57
C TRP A 52 4.85 -9.00 5.01
N VAL A 53 3.52 -9.12 5.00
CA VAL A 53 2.79 -10.37 5.22
C VAL A 53 1.97 -10.65 3.96
N ALA A 54 2.50 -11.48 3.08
CA ALA A 54 1.90 -11.82 1.80
C ALA A 54 0.88 -12.94 1.95
N SER A 55 -0.30 -12.74 1.37
CA SER A 55 -1.40 -13.73 1.36
C SER A 55 -1.55 -14.47 0.05
N VAL A 56 -1.05 -13.89 -1.05
CA VAL A 56 -1.09 -14.55 -2.36
C VAL A 56 -0.40 -15.91 -2.26
N SER A 57 -1.07 -16.95 -2.79
CA SER A 57 -0.55 -18.33 -2.73
C SER A 57 -0.20 -18.81 -1.32
N ASN A 58 -0.77 -18.19 -0.29
CA ASN A 58 -0.51 -18.52 1.11
C ASN A 58 0.99 -18.45 1.47
N ILE A 59 1.70 -17.42 0.99
CA ILE A 59 3.15 -17.26 1.24
C ILE A 59 3.42 -17.12 2.74
N ASP A 60 2.80 -16.14 3.41
CA ASP A 60 3.00 -15.88 4.82
C ASP A 60 1.78 -16.21 5.67
N TRP A 61 0.59 -15.69 5.30
CA TRP A 61 -0.64 -15.86 6.06
C TRP A 61 -1.90 -15.78 5.18
N PRO A 62 -2.91 -16.67 5.43
CA PRO A 62 -2.83 -17.88 6.23
C PRO A 62 -1.79 -18.85 5.68
N SER A 63 -1.17 -19.68 6.52
CA SER A 63 -0.07 -20.59 6.09
C SER A 63 -0.51 -21.61 5.03
N LYS A 64 -1.80 -21.89 4.97
CA LYS A 64 -2.49 -22.66 3.93
C LYS A 64 -3.97 -22.31 3.88
N LYS A 65 -4.60 -22.57 2.75
CA LYS A 65 -6.05 -22.46 2.58
C LYS A 65 -6.80 -23.50 3.44
N GLY A 66 -8.02 -23.17 3.86
CA GLY A 66 -8.92 -24.09 4.55
C GLY A 66 -8.59 -24.32 6.04
N LEU A 67 -7.79 -23.44 6.64
CA LEU A 67 -7.63 -23.44 8.09
C LEU A 67 -8.92 -23.01 8.79
N SER A 68 -9.18 -23.53 9.98
CA SER A 68 -10.28 -23.04 10.83
C SER A 68 -10.07 -21.58 11.22
N VAL A 69 -11.14 -20.89 11.62
CA VAL A 69 -11.09 -19.51 12.12
C VAL A 69 -10.07 -19.37 13.26
N ASP A 70 -10.10 -20.29 14.21
CA ASP A 70 -9.19 -20.26 15.36
C ASP A 70 -7.72 -20.47 14.93
N GLN A 71 -7.46 -21.32 13.95
CA GLN A 71 -6.12 -21.51 13.43
C GLN A 71 -5.62 -20.25 12.72
N GLN A 72 -6.44 -19.66 11.83
CA GLN A 72 -6.10 -18.41 11.16
C GLN A 72 -5.79 -17.30 12.17
N LYS A 73 -6.62 -17.13 13.18
CA LYS A 73 -6.42 -16.14 14.25
C LYS A 73 -5.14 -16.39 15.04
N ARG A 74 -4.90 -17.64 15.49
CA ARG A 74 -3.68 -17.99 16.23
C ARG A 74 -2.40 -17.72 15.42
N GLU A 75 -2.40 -18.08 14.12
CA GLU A 75 -1.26 -17.79 13.26
C GLU A 75 -0.99 -16.27 13.19
N PHE A 76 -2.03 -15.45 13.01
CA PHE A 76 -1.84 -14.00 12.91
C PHE A 76 -1.38 -13.37 14.23
N LEU A 77 -1.91 -13.82 15.35
CA LEU A 77 -1.42 -13.40 16.69
C LEU A 77 0.06 -13.74 16.86
N THR A 78 0.50 -14.95 16.43
CA THR A 78 1.90 -15.35 16.45
C THR A 78 2.77 -14.43 15.56
N ILE A 79 2.26 -14.02 14.40
CA ILE A 79 2.94 -13.04 13.54
C ILE A 79 3.17 -11.72 14.29
N LEU A 80 2.13 -11.17 14.91
CA LEU A 80 2.23 -9.90 15.62
C LEU A 80 3.14 -9.99 16.87
N ASP A 81 3.09 -11.10 17.59
CA ASP A 81 3.97 -11.32 18.75
C ASP A 81 5.44 -11.41 18.33
N ASN A 82 5.74 -12.06 17.20
CA ASN A 82 7.09 -12.09 16.63
C ASN A 82 7.52 -10.70 16.14
N VAL A 83 6.66 -9.97 15.44
CA VAL A 83 6.92 -8.59 14.99
C VAL A 83 7.30 -7.70 16.18
N LYS A 84 6.57 -7.81 17.28
CA LYS A 84 6.88 -7.08 18.51
C LYS A 84 8.20 -7.54 19.14
N LYS A 85 8.44 -8.85 19.19
CA LYS A 85 9.69 -9.44 19.71
C LYS A 85 10.90 -8.97 18.91
N TRP A 86 10.77 -8.81 17.59
CA TRP A 86 11.82 -8.28 16.73
C TRP A 86 11.92 -6.74 16.76
N ASN A 87 11.24 -6.09 17.69
CA ASN A 87 11.21 -4.64 17.82
C ASN A 87 10.74 -3.91 16.55
N MET A 88 9.88 -4.56 15.76
CA MET A 88 9.23 -3.95 14.61
C MET A 88 7.95 -3.22 15.03
N ASN A 89 7.52 -2.24 14.24
CA ASN A 89 6.42 -1.33 14.57
C ASN A 89 5.35 -1.19 13.49
N ALA A 90 5.47 -1.91 12.36
CA ALA A 90 4.48 -1.89 11.29
C ALA A 90 4.38 -3.23 10.56
N VAL A 91 3.16 -3.58 10.14
CA VAL A 91 2.89 -4.71 9.24
C VAL A 91 2.20 -4.21 7.98
N PHE A 92 2.62 -4.76 6.83
CA PHE A 92 2.07 -4.50 5.50
C PHE A 92 1.40 -5.79 5.03
N VAL A 93 0.09 -5.90 5.28
CA VAL A 93 -0.65 -7.16 5.09
C VAL A 93 -1.42 -7.13 3.78
N GLN A 94 -1.19 -8.13 2.94
CA GLN A 94 -1.86 -8.25 1.64
C GLN A 94 -3.32 -8.70 1.83
N VAL A 95 -4.25 -7.74 1.79
CA VAL A 95 -5.67 -7.94 2.04
C VAL A 95 -6.50 -8.13 0.77
N LYS A 96 -5.90 -7.79 -0.39
CA LYS A 96 -6.52 -8.00 -1.72
C LYS A 96 -5.42 -8.37 -2.74
N PRO A 97 -4.94 -9.63 -2.70
CA PRO A 97 -3.84 -10.11 -3.56
C PRO A 97 -4.23 -10.29 -5.02
N THR A 98 -5.51 -10.50 -5.26
CA THR A 98 -6.19 -10.61 -6.55
C THR A 98 -7.51 -9.84 -6.46
N SER A 99 -8.43 -10.03 -7.41
CA SER A 99 -9.77 -9.43 -7.31
C SER A 99 -10.69 -10.22 -6.37
N ASP A 100 -10.16 -10.64 -5.22
CA ASP A 100 -10.89 -11.20 -4.08
C ASP A 100 -10.34 -10.64 -2.77
N ALA A 101 -11.10 -10.66 -1.68
CA ALA A 101 -10.83 -9.89 -0.49
C ALA A 101 -10.73 -10.74 0.79
N PHE A 102 -9.94 -10.25 1.75
CA PHE A 102 -9.81 -10.79 3.12
C PHE A 102 -10.73 -10.08 4.12
N TYR A 103 -11.82 -9.50 3.62
CA TYR A 103 -12.84 -8.76 4.38
C TYR A 103 -14.17 -8.81 3.63
N PRO A 104 -15.32 -8.59 4.30
CA PRO A 104 -16.60 -8.47 3.63
C PRO A 104 -16.58 -7.23 2.71
N SER A 105 -16.66 -7.45 1.41
CA SER A 105 -16.58 -6.41 0.39
C SER A 105 -17.80 -6.40 -0.51
N LYS A 106 -18.24 -5.19 -0.92
CA LYS A 106 -19.28 -4.99 -1.94
C LYS A 106 -18.72 -5.19 -3.36
N TYR A 107 -17.39 -5.11 -3.51
CA TYR A 107 -16.71 -5.09 -4.81
C TYR A 107 -16.03 -6.41 -5.15
N ALA A 108 -15.74 -7.25 -4.16
CA ALA A 108 -14.97 -8.47 -4.37
C ALA A 108 -15.53 -9.65 -3.56
N PRO A 109 -15.49 -10.88 -4.11
CA PRO A 109 -15.80 -12.07 -3.34
C PRO A 109 -14.73 -12.35 -2.29
N TRP A 110 -15.05 -13.21 -1.31
CA TRP A 110 -14.08 -13.72 -0.34
C TRP A 110 -12.91 -14.44 -1.03
N SER A 111 -11.71 -14.22 -0.53
CA SER A 111 -10.51 -14.82 -1.11
C SER A 111 -10.47 -16.33 -0.94
N ARG A 112 -10.06 -17.01 -2.02
CA ARG A 112 -9.79 -18.46 -2.00
C ARG A 112 -8.66 -18.86 -1.06
N TYR A 113 -7.78 -17.93 -0.72
CA TYR A 113 -6.66 -18.20 0.18
C TYR A 113 -7.07 -18.35 1.65
N LEU A 114 -8.30 -17.97 2.00
CA LEU A 114 -8.91 -18.23 3.31
C LEU A 114 -9.47 -19.65 3.39
N THR A 115 -10.53 -19.93 2.63
CA THR A 115 -11.32 -21.17 2.73
C THR A 115 -10.89 -22.25 1.73
N GLY A 116 -10.14 -21.87 0.69
CA GLY A 116 -9.81 -22.72 -0.45
C GLY A 116 -10.72 -22.50 -1.65
N THR A 117 -11.89 -21.88 -1.46
CA THR A 117 -12.86 -21.60 -2.53
C THR A 117 -13.21 -20.11 -2.52
N GLN A 118 -13.07 -19.46 -3.68
CA GLN A 118 -13.41 -18.05 -3.84
C GLN A 118 -14.92 -17.83 -3.62
N GLY A 119 -15.26 -16.81 -2.83
CA GLY A 119 -16.64 -16.44 -2.52
C GLY A 119 -17.24 -17.12 -1.29
N VAL A 120 -16.56 -18.11 -0.72
CA VAL A 120 -17.01 -18.77 0.53
C VAL A 120 -16.59 -17.92 1.73
N ASN A 121 -17.58 -17.52 2.54
CA ASN A 121 -17.38 -16.74 3.75
C ASN A 121 -16.59 -17.56 4.79
N PRO A 122 -15.48 -17.02 5.34
CA PRO A 122 -14.67 -17.71 6.34
C PRO A 122 -15.33 -17.76 7.74
N GLY A 123 -16.48 -17.09 7.94
CA GLY A 123 -17.19 -17.06 9.22
C GLY A 123 -16.74 -15.94 10.19
N TYR A 124 -15.87 -15.06 9.76
CA TYR A 124 -15.43 -13.87 10.52
C TYR A 124 -14.92 -12.79 9.57
N ASP A 125 -14.60 -11.61 10.10
CA ASP A 125 -13.93 -10.52 9.36
C ASP A 125 -12.42 -10.53 9.68
N PRO A 126 -11.58 -11.11 8.80
CA PRO A 126 -10.14 -11.17 9.02
C PRO A 126 -9.49 -9.80 9.15
N LEU A 127 -9.86 -8.83 8.29
CA LEU A 127 -9.24 -7.50 8.30
C LEU A 127 -9.53 -6.75 9.59
N LYS A 128 -10.78 -6.77 10.06
CA LYS A 128 -11.14 -6.18 11.36
C LYS A 128 -10.31 -6.78 12.48
N PHE A 129 -10.24 -8.10 12.55
CA PHE A 129 -9.47 -8.81 13.55
C PHE A 129 -7.97 -8.43 13.51
N MET A 130 -7.38 -8.38 12.31
CA MET A 130 -5.96 -8.09 12.13
C MET A 130 -5.59 -6.67 12.54
N VAL A 131 -6.40 -5.67 12.16
CA VAL A 131 -6.21 -4.27 12.52
C VAL A 131 -6.30 -4.08 14.04
N GLU A 132 -7.37 -4.60 14.66
CA GLU A 132 -7.57 -4.49 16.12
C GLU A 132 -6.42 -5.12 16.91
N GLU A 133 -5.96 -6.30 16.51
CA GLU A 133 -4.87 -7.01 17.20
C GLU A 133 -3.49 -6.36 16.98
N ALA A 134 -3.25 -5.76 15.81
CA ALA A 134 -2.05 -4.96 15.55
C ALA A 134 -2.03 -3.72 16.45
N HIS A 135 -3.12 -2.96 16.51
CA HIS A 135 -3.24 -1.75 17.33
C HIS A 135 -3.13 -2.02 18.82
N LYS A 136 -3.70 -3.12 19.34
CA LYS A 136 -3.51 -3.53 20.74
C LYS A 136 -2.04 -3.72 21.13
N ARG A 137 -1.17 -3.99 20.15
CA ARG A 137 0.27 -4.17 20.33
C ARG A 137 1.10 -2.92 20.00
N GLY A 138 0.45 -1.83 19.58
CA GLY A 138 1.11 -0.60 19.12
C GLY A 138 1.85 -0.81 17.78
N ILE A 139 1.32 -1.67 16.91
CA ILE A 139 1.83 -1.97 15.58
C ILE A 139 0.93 -1.30 14.55
N GLU A 140 1.51 -0.49 13.66
CA GLU A 140 0.80 0.10 12.52
C GLU A 140 0.38 -0.99 11.52
N PHE A 141 -0.82 -0.84 10.94
CA PHE A 141 -1.37 -1.78 9.97
C PHE A 141 -1.58 -1.09 8.63
N HIS A 142 -0.80 -1.47 7.62
CA HIS A 142 -0.95 -1.02 6.24
C HIS A 142 -1.64 -2.10 5.41
N ALA A 143 -2.79 -1.78 4.83
CA ALA A 143 -3.54 -2.69 3.98
C ALA A 143 -2.94 -2.69 2.56
N TRP A 144 -2.42 -3.83 2.11
CA TRP A 144 -1.76 -3.98 0.83
C TRP A 144 -2.69 -4.57 -0.23
N PHE A 145 -2.76 -3.89 -1.38
CA PHE A 145 -3.61 -4.20 -2.53
C PHE A 145 -2.77 -4.44 -3.79
N ASN A 146 -3.19 -5.41 -4.61
CA ASN A 146 -2.78 -5.51 -6.01
C ASN A 146 -3.93 -4.97 -6.88
N PRO A 147 -3.79 -3.79 -7.51
CA PRO A 147 -4.93 -3.10 -8.12
C PRO A 147 -5.50 -3.82 -9.34
N TYR A 148 -4.64 -4.39 -10.16
CA TYR A 148 -5.05 -4.93 -11.46
C TYR A 148 -5.00 -6.46 -11.57
N ARG A 149 -4.29 -7.15 -10.69
CA ARG A 149 -4.21 -8.61 -10.75
C ARG A 149 -5.57 -9.24 -10.43
N LEU A 150 -6.19 -9.83 -11.44
CA LEU A 150 -7.50 -10.46 -11.30
C LEU A 150 -7.37 -11.88 -10.76
N SER A 151 -6.42 -12.65 -11.28
CA SER A 151 -6.18 -14.04 -10.89
C SER A 151 -4.76 -14.47 -11.26
N THR A 152 -4.17 -15.34 -10.44
CA THR A 152 -2.91 -16.03 -10.76
C THR A 152 -3.10 -17.20 -11.73
N SER A 153 -4.33 -17.44 -12.21
CA SER A 153 -4.68 -18.43 -13.22
C SER A 153 -5.32 -17.75 -14.42
N GLY A 154 -5.02 -18.21 -15.62
CA GLY A 154 -5.58 -17.70 -16.88
C GLY A 154 -7.03 -18.10 -17.15
N SER A 155 -7.65 -18.95 -16.31
CA SER A 155 -9.02 -19.44 -16.53
C SER A 155 -10.04 -18.63 -15.74
N ARG A 156 -10.98 -17.98 -16.45
CA ARG A 156 -12.14 -17.29 -15.84
C ARG A 156 -13.12 -18.24 -15.15
N ASP A 157 -13.21 -19.48 -15.58
CA ASP A 157 -14.15 -20.46 -15.02
C ASP A 157 -13.84 -20.81 -13.57
N LYS A 158 -12.59 -20.57 -13.14
CA LYS A 158 -12.15 -20.73 -11.75
C LYS A 158 -12.52 -19.56 -10.84
N LEU A 159 -13.09 -18.49 -11.39
CA LEU A 159 -13.55 -17.33 -10.62
C LEU A 159 -14.99 -17.59 -10.13
N SER A 160 -15.31 -17.08 -8.94
CA SER A 160 -16.70 -17.10 -8.45
C SER A 160 -17.60 -16.22 -9.31
N LYS A 161 -18.92 -16.47 -9.28
CA LYS A 161 -19.90 -15.70 -10.04
C LYS A 161 -19.85 -14.19 -9.71
N ASP A 162 -19.49 -13.86 -8.47
CA ASP A 162 -19.45 -12.50 -7.98
C ASP A 162 -18.15 -11.76 -8.28
N ASN A 163 -17.15 -12.44 -8.82
CA ASN A 163 -15.89 -11.82 -9.21
C ASN A 163 -16.10 -10.86 -10.38
N ILE A 164 -15.44 -9.69 -10.34
CA ILE A 164 -15.53 -8.67 -11.39
C ILE A 164 -15.14 -9.21 -12.77
N GLY A 165 -14.20 -10.14 -12.86
CA GLY A 165 -13.80 -10.77 -14.12
C GLY A 165 -14.86 -11.68 -14.73
N ARG A 166 -15.87 -12.11 -13.95
CA ARG A 166 -17.06 -12.80 -14.44
C ARG A 166 -18.18 -11.82 -14.78
N LYS A 167 -18.35 -10.76 -13.98
CA LYS A 167 -19.39 -9.74 -14.17
C LYS A 167 -19.08 -8.81 -15.34
N LYS A 168 -17.78 -8.51 -15.56
CA LYS A 168 -17.27 -7.58 -16.58
C LYS A 168 -16.11 -8.20 -17.35
N PRO A 169 -16.35 -9.26 -18.14
CA PRO A 169 -15.29 -9.94 -18.88
C PRO A 169 -14.56 -9.01 -19.86
N GLU A 170 -15.24 -7.98 -20.37
CA GLU A 170 -14.71 -6.95 -21.26
C GLU A 170 -13.65 -6.04 -20.57
N TRP A 171 -13.60 -6.02 -19.25
CA TRP A 171 -12.58 -5.28 -18.47
C TRP A 171 -11.29 -6.07 -18.28
N THR A 172 -11.24 -7.31 -18.76
CA THR A 172 -10.17 -8.24 -18.42
C THR A 172 -9.28 -8.57 -19.61
N VAL A 173 -8.01 -8.78 -19.33
CA VAL A 173 -7.03 -9.29 -20.29
C VAL A 173 -6.34 -10.53 -19.74
N SER A 174 -5.94 -11.42 -20.66
CA SER A 174 -5.08 -12.56 -20.36
C SER A 174 -3.67 -12.24 -20.81
N TYR A 175 -2.69 -12.38 -19.91
CA TYR A 175 -1.29 -12.12 -20.20
C TYR A 175 -0.39 -12.99 -19.32
N GLY A 176 0.62 -13.61 -19.90
CA GLY A 176 1.56 -14.46 -19.13
C GLY A 176 0.89 -15.61 -18.36
N GLY A 177 -0.24 -16.14 -18.87
CA GLY A 177 -0.99 -17.20 -18.21
C GLY A 177 -1.80 -16.77 -16.97
N GLN A 178 -1.94 -15.47 -16.75
CA GLN A 178 -2.73 -14.87 -15.66
C GLN A 178 -3.82 -13.96 -16.23
N LEU A 179 -4.77 -13.57 -15.37
CA LEU A 179 -5.79 -12.59 -15.70
C LEU A 179 -5.56 -11.27 -14.97
N TYR A 180 -5.79 -10.19 -15.69
CA TYR A 180 -5.66 -8.81 -15.17
C TYR A 180 -6.90 -8.00 -15.53
N LEU A 181 -7.23 -7.02 -14.70
CA LEU A 181 -8.03 -5.88 -15.10
C LEU A 181 -7.18 -5.00 -16.03
N ASN A 182 -7.79 -4.46 -17.08
CA ASN A 182 -7.09 -3.65 -18.07
C ASN A 182 -6.95 -2.19 -17.59
N PRO A 183 -5.73 -1.71 -17.30
CA PRO A 183 -5.52 -0.33 -16.83
C PRO A 183 -5.91 0.74 -17.86
N GLY A 184 -6.04 0.35 -19.12
CA GLY A 184 -6.46 1.23 -20.23
C GLY A 184 -7.96 1.51 -20.28
N ILE A 185 -8.75 0.99 -19.33
CA ILE A 185 -10.20 1.20 -19.24
C ILE A 185 -10.49 2.13 -18.07
N PRO A 186 -11.01 3.36 -18.31
CA PRO A 186 -11.25 4.34 -17.23
C PRO A 186 -12.17 3.85 -16.12
N GLU A 187 -13.18 3.05 -16.44
CA GLU A 187 -14.13 2.48 -15.48
C GLU A 187 -13.47 1.46 -14.53
N VAL A 188 -12.34 0.86 -14.95
CA VAL A 188 -11.53 -0.01 -14.08
C VAL A 188 -10.89 0.80 -12.97
N ASP A 189 -10.43 2.03 -13.25
CA ASP A 189 -9.87 2.90 -12.20
C ASP A 189 -10.92 3.20 -11.13
N ASP A 190 -12.14 3.54 -11.54
CA ASP A 190 -13.23 3.86 -10.60
C ASP A 190 -13.56 2.65 -9.72
N TYR A 191 -13.62 1.46 -10.31
CA TYR A 191 -13.81 0.21 -9.56
C TYR A 191 -12.68 -0.06 -8.55
N VAL A 192 -11.43 0.16 -8.95
CA VAL A 192 -10.26 -0.03 -8.08
C VAL A 192 -10.29 0.99 -6.94
N VAL A 193 -10.54 2.26 -7.24
CA VAL A 193 -10.65 3.33 -6.24
C VAL A 193 -11.73 3.02 -5.22
N ASP A 194 -12.94 2.70 -5.69
CA ASP A 194 -14.07 2.39 -4.81
C ASP A 194 -13.79 1.20 -3.89
N SER A 195 -13.15 0.14 -4.44
CA SER A 195 -12.81 -1.05 -3.68
C SER A 195 -11.76 -0.82 -2.59
N ILE A 196 -10.90 0.18 -2.75
CA ILE A 196 -9.88 0.55 -1.76
C ILE A 196 -10.44 1.53 -0.74
N VAL A 197 -11.21 2.51 -1.18
CA VAL A 197 -11.89 3.48 -0.30
C VAL A 197 -12.88 2.77 0.62
N GLU A 198 -13.48 1.66 0.20
CA GLU A 198 -14.29 0.79 1.07
C GLU A 198 -13.53 0.39 2.34
N VAL A 199 -12.23 0.08 2.22
CA VAL A 199 -11.39 -0.27 3.38
C VAL A 199 -11.11 0.95 4.24
N VAL A 200 -10.77 2.08 3.64
CA VAL A 200 -10.53 3.33 4.39
C VAL A 200 -11.77 3.76 5.19
N LYS A 201 -12.97 3.52 4.65
CA LYS A 201 -14.25 3.84 5.33
C LYS A 201 -14.56 2.93 6.50
N ASN A 202 -14.28 1.65 6.37
CA ASN A 202 -14.80 0.63 7.26
C ASN A 202 -13.80 0.14 8.31
N TYR A 203 -12.51 0.45 8.15
CA TYR A 203 -11.43 -0.06 8.99
C TYR A 203 -10.46 1.05 9.39
N ASP A 204 -9.96 0.97 10.60
CA ASP A 204 -8.97 1.92 11.15
C ASP A 204 -7.55 1.53 10.70
N VAL A 205 -7.33 1.48 9.38
CA VAL A 205 -6.00 1.20 8.83
C VAL A 205 -5.12 2.45 8.89
N ASP A 206 -3.82 2.28 9.16
CA ASP A 206 -2.86 3.38 9.19
C ASP A 206 -2.42 3.78 7.77
N GLY A 207 -2.45 2.84 6.83
CA GLY A 207 -2.09 3.10 5.44
C GLY A 207 -2.72 2.16 4.43
N ILE A 208 -2.77 2.65 3.20
CA ILE A 208 -3.03 1.89 1.98
C ILE A 208 -1.70 1.71 1.26
N HIS A 209 -1.38 0.48 0.92
CA HIS A 209 -0.12 0.09 0.29
C HIS A 209 -0.34 -0.65 -1.02
N MET A 210 0.46 -0.33 -2.04
CA MET A 210 0.56 -1.09 -3.28
C MET A 210 2.01 -1.47 -3.54
N ASP A 211 2.20 -2.59 -4.24
CA ASP A 211 3.50 -3.05 -4.67
C ASP A 211 3.87 -2.54 -6.09
N ASP A 212 4.65 -3.29 -6.83
CA ASP A 212 5.14 -3.00 -8.18
C ASP A 212 4.24 -3.56 -9.29
N TYR A 213 3.13 -4.23 -8.97
CA TYR A 213 2.25 -4.88 -9.94
C TYR A 213 1.13 -3.94 -10.42
N PHE A 214 1.49 -2.94 -11.26
CA PHE A 214 0.56 -2.15 -12.07
C PHE A 214 0.33 -2.85 -13.42
N TYR A 215 1.00 -2.43 -14.50
CA TYR A 215 1.16 -3.34 -15.65
C TYR A 215 2.06 -4.51 -15.24
N PRO A 216 1.77 -5.74 -15.71
CA PRO A 216 2.60 -6.89 -15.36
C PRO A 216 4.00 -6.81 -15.98
N TYR A 217 4.94 -7.53 -15.38
CA TYR A 217 6.26 -7.71 -15.97
C TYR A 217 6.17 -8.26 -17.38
N LYS A 218 7.03 -7.77 -18.29
CA LYS A 218 7.02 -8.18 -19.69
C LYS A 218 7.31 -9.67 -19.84
N VAL A 219 6.48 -10.34 -20.61
CA VAL A 219 6.67 -11.74 -20.98
C VAL A 219 7.27 -11.78 -22.37
N LYS A 220 8.41 -12.48 -22.50
CA LYS A 220 9.13 -12.59 -23.77
C LYS A 220 8.20 -13.13 -24.87
N GLY A 221 8.13 -12.41 -26.00
CA GLY A 221 7.31 -12.80 -27.15
C GLY A 221 5.81 -12.56 -27.01
N GLN A 222 5.37 -11.84 -25.95
CA GLN A 222 3.98 -11.43 -25.78
C GLN A 222 3.87 -9.91 -25.69
N GLU A 223 2.95 -9.33 -26.46
CA GLU A 223 2.53 -7.95 -26.27
C GLU A 223 1.36 -7.92 -25.30
N TYR A 224 1.29 -6.86 -24.47
CA TYR A 224 0.16 -6.64 -23.58
C TYR A 224 -1.09 -6.30 -24.41
N PRO A 225 -2.23 -7.00 -24.23
CA PRO A 225 -3.34 -6.95 -25.19
C PRO A 225 -4.30 -5.77 -24.92
N ASP A 226 -3.80 -4.55 -25.03
CA ASP A 226 -4.55 -3.30 -24.82
C ASP A 226 -4.63 -2.40 -26.07
N SER A 227 -4.30 -2.92 -27.25
CA SER A 227 -4.25 -2.14 -28.50
C SER A 227 -5.59 -1.48 -28.85
N ALA A 228 -6.71 -2.14 -28.62
CA ALA A 228 -8.05 -1.60 -28.87
C ALA A 228 -8.33 -0.38 -27.96
N GLN A 229 -7.92 -0.46 -26.68
CA GLN A 229 -8.06 0.64 -25.73
C GLN A 229 -7.13 1.79 -26.07
N TYR A 230 -5.89 1.51 -26.51
CA TYR A 230 -4.97 2.54 -27.01
C TYR A 230 -5.55 3.26 -28.23
N GLN A 231 -6.11 2.56 -29.19
CA GLN A 231 -6.79 3.17 -30.33
C GLN A 231 -7.96 4.06 -29.91
N LYS A 232 -8.69 3.69 -28.86
CA LYS A 232 -9.84 4.45 -28.38
C LYS A 232 -9.46 5.65 -27.54
N TYR A 233 -8.52 5.49 -26.61
CA TYR A 233 -8.21 6.46 -25.56
C TYR A 233 -6.81 7.10 -25.67
N GLY A 234 -5.91 6.47 -26.43
CA GLY A 234 -4.49 6.84 -26.49
C GLY A 234 -4.08 7.78 -27.62
N LYS A 235 -5.03 8.26 -28.43
CA LYS A 235 -4.73 9.04 -29.67
C LYS A 235 -3.92 10.31 -29.46
N ASN A 236 -3.99 10.90 -28.27
CA ASN A 236 -3.29 12.14 -27.94
C ASN A 236 -1.88 11.91 -27.35
N PHE A 237 -1.47 10.67 -27.21
CA PHE A 237 -0.16 10.31 -26.67
C PHE A 237 0.81 9.96 -27.81
N ALA A 238 2.07 10.38 -27.67
CA ALA A 238 3.09 10.12 -28.68
C ALA A 238 3.41 8.62 -28.84
N THR A 239 3.35 7.87 -27.72
CA THR A 239 3.62 6.44 -27.72
C THR A 239 2.61 5.68 -26.85
N VAL A 240 2.48 4.37 -27.10
CA VAL A 240 1.70 3.48 -26.23
C VAL A 240 2.25 3.45 -24.79
N GLY A 241 3.57 3.59 -24.61
CA GLY A 241 4.21 3.67 -23.30
C GLY A 241 3.79 4.91 -22.52
N ASP A 242 3.69 6.07 -23.18
CA ASP A 242 3.21 7.30 -22.53
C ASP A 242 1.76 7.17 -22.08
N TRP A 243 0.91 6.58 -22.90
CA TRP A 243 -0.47 6.33 -22.57
C TRP A 243 -0.61 5.31 -21.40
N ARG A 244 0.17 4.23 -21.40
CA ARG A 244 0.16 3.27 -20.29
C ARG A 244 0.60 3.91 -18.97
N ARG A 245 1.63 4.77 -18.99
CA ARG A 245 2.03 5.55 -17.80
C ARG A 245 0.93 6.48 -17.32
N ASP A 246 0.25 7.16 -18.26
CA ASP A 246 -0.87 8.03 -17.92
C ASP A 246 -2.03 7.24 -17.26
N ASN A 247 -2.33 6.03 -17.74
CA ASN A 247 -3.33 5.17 -17.11
C ASN A 247 -3.01 4.90 -15.64
N VAL A 248 -1.74 4.58 -15.34
CA VAL A 248 -1.31 4.34 -13.94
C VAL A 248 -1.28 5.64 -13.15
N ASN A 249 -0.76 6.75 -13.72
CA ASN A 249 -0.74 8.06 -13.09
C ASN A 249 -2.16 8.51 -12.69
N ARG A 250 -3.13 8.31 -13.57
CA ARG A 250 -4.54 8.63 -13.32
C ARG A 250 -5.12 7.83 -12.14
N LEU A 251 -4.81 6.53 -12.05
CA LEU A 251 -5.21 5.72 -10.90
C LEU A 251 -4.60 6.24 -9.60
N ILE A 252 -3.29 6.52 -9.58
CA ILE A 252 -2.59 6.99 -8.37
C ILE A 252 -3.14 8.34 -7.91
N GLU A 253 -3.35 9.28 -8.84
CA GLU A 253 -3.95 10.58 -8.53
C GLU A 253 -5.37 10.45 -7.96
N LYS A 254 -6.22 9.62 -8.59
CA LYS A 254 -7.59 9.36 -8.12
C LYS A 254 -7.58 8.74 -6.72
N LEU A 255 -6.72 7.75 -6.48
CA LEU A 255 -6.58 7.10 -5.17
C LEU A 255 -6.14 8.08 -4.09
N HIS A 256 -5.10 8.87 -4.35
CA HIS A 256 -4.65 9.90 -3.42
C HIS A 256 -5.82 10.81 -3.01
N LYS A 257 -6.52 11.39 -3.99
CA LYS A 257 -7.65 12.29 -3.74
C LYS A 257 -8.77 11.61 -2.96
N ALA A 258 -9.10 10.38 -3.30
CA ALA A 258 -10.19 9.64 -2.68
C ALA A 258 -9.86 9.20 -1.25
N ILE A 259 -8.64 8.69 -1.01
CA ILE A 259 -8.15 8.30 0.33
C ILE A 259 -8.13 9.54 1.24
N LYS A 260 -7.49 10.63 0.80
CA LYS A 260 -7.36 11.85 1.62
C LYS A 260 -8.70 12.55 1.89
N LYS A 261 -9.63 12.47 0.95
CA LYS A 261 -11.01 12.95 1.15
C LYS A 261 -11.74 12.13 2.22
N GLU A 262 -11.55 10.82 2.24
CA GLU A 262 -12.22 9.92 3.19
C GLU A 262 -11.59 10.01 4.57
N ASN A 263 -10.26 9.95 4.65
CA ASN A 263 -9.49 10.10 5.88
C ASN A 263 -8.08 10.63 5.55
N GLU A 264 -7.82 11.90 5.86
CA GLU A 264 -6.54 12.55 5.59
C GLU A 264 -5.34 11.91 6.32
N ASN A 265 -5.61 11.21 7.44
CA ASN A 265 -4.58 10.57 8.25
C ASN A 265 -4.12 9.21 7.71
N VAL A 266 -4.90 8.57 6.84
CA VAL A 266 -4.49 7.31 6.20
C VAL A 266 -3.40 7.60 5.19
N GLU A 267 -2.25 6.97 5.36
CA GLU A 267 -1.15 7.11 4.42
C GLU A 267 -1.38 6.30 3.16
N PHE A 268 -0.90 6.82 2.04
CA PHE A 268 -0.89 6.09 0.77
C PHE A 268 0.55 5.93 0.27
N GLY A 269 1.00 4.70 0.15
CA GLY A 269 2.37 4.40 -0.26
C GLY A 269 2.50 3.29 -1.28
N ILE A 270 3.64 3.33 -1.99
CA ILE A 270 3.96 2.41 -3.08
C ILE A 270 5.32 1.76 -2.82
N SER A 271 5.40 0.45 -3.06
CA SER A 271 6.65 -0.31 -3.07
C SER A 271 7.00 -0.70 -4.51
N PRO A 272 7.66 0.18 -5.27
CA PRO A 272 7.98 -0.07 -6.67
C PRO A 272 9.20 -1.02 -6.80
N PHE A 273 9.42 -1.53 -8.01
CA PHE A 273 10.70 -2.14 -8.37
C PHE A 273 11.87 -1.19 -8.06
N GLY A 274 13.03 -1.72 -7.64
CA GLY A 274 14.13 -0.93 -7.09
C GLY A 274 14.81 0.07 -8.05
N VAL A 275 14.61 -0.07 -9.35
CA VAL A 275 15.23 0.80 -10.38
C VAL A 275 14.17 1.57 -11.15
N TRP A 276 14.20 2.91 -11.04
CA TRP A 276 13.32 3.77 -11.83
C TRP A 276 13.71 3.76 -13.31
N ARG A 277 14.94 4.14 -13.63
CA ARG A 277 15.58 4.03 -14.94
C ARG A 277 17.09 3.88 -14.78
N ASN A 278 17.75 3.21 -15.70
CA ASN A 278 19.21 3.18 -15.77
C ASN A 278 19.74 4.51 -16.35
N ALA A 279 20.94 4.93 -15.98
CA ALA A 279 21.59 6.11 -16.54
C ALA A 279 21.84 5.99 -18.06
N SER A 280 21.97 4.77 -18.57
CA SER A 280 22.06 4.54 -20.04
C SER A 280 20.76 4.84 -20.78
N THR A 281 19.61 4.76 -20.08
CA THR A 281 18.29 5.06 -20.67
C THR A 281 17.89 6.53 -20.43
N ASP A 282 18.21 7.08 -19.26
CA ASP A 282 18.00 8.49 -18.91
C ASP A 282 19.28 9.04 -18.26
N PRO A 283 20.20 9.64 -19.04
CA PRO A 283 21.47 10.15 -18.50
C PRO A 283 21.32 11.24 -17.44
N SER A 284 20.21 11.96 -17.44
CA SER A 284 19.99 13.09 -16.53
C SER A 284 19.45 12.66 -15.16
N ARG A 285 18.62 11.62 -15.13
CA ARG A 285 17.88 11.21 -13.93
C ARG A 285 18.07 9.75 -13.53
N GLY A 286 18.51 8.89 -14.44
CA GLY A 286 18.68 7.46 -14.20
C GLY A 286 19.76 7.16 -13.15
N SER A 287 19.65 6.01 -12.52
CA SER A 287 20.66 5.48 -11.60
C SER A 287 21.84 4.84 -12.35
N ALA A 288 23.03 4.82 -11.74
CA ALA A 288 24.21 4.17 -12.29
C ALA A 288 24.08 2.63 -12.20
N THR A 289 23.06 2.08 -12.85
CA THR A 289 22.68 0.68 -12.87
C THR A 289 22.57 0.15 -14.31
N LYS A 290 22.48 -1.19 -14.43
CA LYS A 290 22.26 -1.92 -15.68
C LYS A 290 21.15 -2.97 -15.48
N ALA A 291 20.06 -2.57 -14.79
CA ALA A 291 18.93 -3.45 -14.51
C ALA A 291 18.22 -3.83 -15.80
N GLY A 292 17.74 -5.08 -15.86
CA GLY A 292 16.97 -5.59 -16.99
C GLY A 292 15.50 -5.09 -17.00
N VAL A 293 15.01 -4.57 -15.86
CA VAL A 293 13.67 -4.01 -15.71
C VAL A 293 13.79 -2.59 -15.16
N GLN A 294 12.97 -1.68 -15.66
CA GLN A 294 12.91 -0.29 -15.24
C GLN A 294 11.45 0.11 -15.03
N ASN A 295 11.12 0.74 -13.89
CA ASN A 295 9.75 1.13 -13.57
C ASN A 295 9.09 1.92 -14.69
N TYR A 296 9.76 2.96 -15.16
CA TYR A 296 9.22 3.91 -16.14
C TYR A 296 8.92 3.27 -17.49
N ASP A 297 9.85 2.44 -18.00
CA ASP A 297 9.79 1.91 -19.36
C ASP A 297 9.12 0.53 -19.47
N ASP A 298 9.22 -0.27 -18.42
CA ASP A 298 8.78 -1.67 -18.45
C ASP A 298 7.50 -1.91 -17.66
N LEU A 299 7.32 -1.21 -16.53
CA LEU A 299 6.16 -1.34 -15.66
C LEU A 299 5.20 -0.14 -15.78
N TYR A 300 5.57 0.86 -16.58
CA TYR A 300 4.80 2.08 -16.83
C TYR A 300 4.42 2.83 -15.56
N ALA A 301 5.32 2.81 -14.57
CA ALA A 301 5.15 3.44 -13.27
C ALA A 301 6.11 4.64 -13.13
N ASP A 302 5.55 5.84 -13.09
CA ASP A 302 6.30 7.09 -12.95
C ASP A 302 6.34 7.57 -11.50
N ILE A 303 7.12 6.84 -10.68
CA ILE A 303 7.22 7.10 -9.25
C ILE A 303 7.73 8.53 -8.97
N LEU A 304 8.66 9.04 -9.76
CA LEU A 304 9.18 10.41 -9.58
C LEU A 304 8.08 11.46 -9.76
N LEU A 305 7.18 11.25 -10.73
CA LEU A 305 6.02 12.12 -10.90
C LEU A 305 5.12 12.09 -9.65
N TRP A 306 4.82 10.89 -9.13
CA TRP A 306 3.92 10.73 -7.99
C TRP A 306 4.49 11.39 -6.72
N MET A 307 5.80 11.24 -6.49
CA MET A 307 6.51 11.91 -5.39
C MET A 307 6.48 13.43 -5.56
N ASN A 308 6.80 13.95 -6.74
CA ASN A 308 6.83 15.38 -7.02
C ASN A 308 5.46 16.06 -6.94
N LYS A 309 4.39 15.31 -7.25
CA LYS A 309 3.00 15.77 -7.14
C LYS A 309 2.42 15.63 -5.73
N GLY A 310 3.14 14.96 -4.83
CA GLY A 310 2.64 14.64 -3.50
C GLY A 310 1.45 13.68 -3.51
N TRP A 311 1.36 12.80 -4.51
CA TRP A 311 0.28 11.83 -4.62
C TRP A 311 0.50 10.59 -3.75
N ILE A 312 1.71 10.40 -3.25
CA ILE A 312 2.05 9.33 -2.32
C ILE A 312 2.75 9.88 -1.09
N ASP A 313 2.38 9.39 0.08
CA ASP A 313 2.95 9.81 1.37
C ASP A 313 4.30 9.14 1.62
N TYR A 314 4.49 7.91 1.13
CA TYR A 314 5.76 7.22 1.20
C TYR A 314 6.04 6.36 -0.04
N VAL A 315 7.31 6.10 -0.26
CA VAL A 315 7.82 5.17 -1.26
C VAL A 315 8.75 4.16 -0.62
N ALA A 316 8.59 2.86 -0.97
CA ALA A 316 9.40 1.78 -0.42
C ALA A 316 10.00 0.94 -1.56
N PRO A 317 11.00 1.45 -2.30
CA PRO A 317 11.59 0.72 -3.41
C PRO A 317 12.19 -0.61 -2.97
N GLN A 318 11.92 -1.66 -3.74
CA GLN A 318 12.39 -3.02 -3.51
C GLN A 318 13.85 -3.15 -3.97
N ILE A 319 14.79 -2.81 -3.09
CA ILE A 319 16.23 -2.88 -3.40
C ILE A 319 16.76 -4.29 -3.03
N TYR A 320 16.38 -5.28 -3.82
CA TYR A 320 16.58 -6.69 -3.53
C TYR A 320 17.90 -7.26 -4.09
N TRP A 321 18.97 -6.48 -3.99
CA TRP A 321 20.32 -6.86 -4.39
C TRP A 321 21.30 -6.62 -3.24
N ASN A 322 22.43 -7.34 -3.25
CA ASN A 322 23.48 -7.13 -2.27
C ASN A 322 24.33 -5.89 -2.58
N GLN A 323 25.07 -5.44 -1.59
CA GLN A 323 26.15 -4.48 -1.78
C GLN A 323 27.19 -5.05 -2.74
N GLY A 324 27.67 -4.23 -3.69
CA GLY A 324 28.59 -4.64 -4.75
C GLY A 324 27.96 -5.45 -5.89
N HIS A 325 26.63 -5.52 -6.00
CA HIS A 325 25.97 -6.22 -7.10
C HIS A 325 26.24 -5.55 -8.46
N LYS A 326 26.66 -6.31 -9.48
CA LYS A 326 27.17 -5.78 -10.76
C LYS A 326 26.16 -4.95 -11.56
N SER A 327 24.86 -5.28 -11.50
CA SER A 327 23.84 -4.66 -12.35
C SER A 327 22.96 -3.66 -11.62
N ALA A 328 22.77 -3.85 -10.32
CA ALA A 328 21.89 -3.01 -9.49
C ALA A 328 22.44 -2.98 -8.06
N GLU A 329 23.51 -2.25 -7.86
CA GLU A 329 24.22 -2.19 -6.59
C GLU A 329 23.39 -1.46 -5.53
N TYR A 330 23.27 -2.09 -4.36
CA TYR A 330 22.41 -1.62 -3.26
C TYR A 330 22.71 -0.18 -2.84
N ASN A 331 23.96 0.13 -2.54
CA ASN A 331 24.35 1.46 -2.05
C ASN A 331 24.09 2.54 -3.11
N THR A 332 24.30 2.23 -4.38
CA THR A 332 24.01 3.12 -5.52
C THR A 332 22.54 3.46 -5.58
N LEU A 333 21.66 2.47 -5.38
CA LEU A 333 20.22 2.67 -5.40
C LEU A 333 19.72 3.43 -4.17
N VAL A 334 20.22 3.15 -2.97
CA VAL A 334 19.86 3.92 -1.77
C VAL A 334 20.23 5.39 -1.95
N LYS A 335 21.45 5.69 -2.44
CA LYS A 335 21.88 7.06 -2.75
C LYS A 335 20.96 7.74 -3.75
N TRP A 336 20.58 7.01 -4.81
CA TRP A 336 19.71 7.54 -5.85
C TRP A 336 18.31 7.87 -5.31
N TRP A 337 17.69 6.95 -4.59
CA TRP A 337 16.37 7.17 -3.99
C TRP A 337 16.38 8.28 -2.94
N SER A 338 17.42 8.34 -2.09
CA SER A 338 17.58 9.41 -1.10
C SER A 338 17.67 10.80 -1.77
N LYS A 339 18.44 10.92 -2.86
CA LYS A 339 18.54 12.17 -3.63
C LYS A 339 17.17 12.68 -4.07
N TYR A 340 16.32 11.78 -4.62
CA TYR A 340 15.01 12.19 -5.14
C TYR A 340 13.96 12.35 -4.04
N ALA A 341 13.98 11.53 -3.01
CA ALA A 341 13.09 11.69 -1.86
C ALA A 341 13.35 13.00 -1.12
N GLY A 342 14.62 13.40 -0.94
CA GLY A 342 15.01 14.66 -0.31
C GLY A 342 14.54 15.93 -1.03
N GLN A 343 14.03 15.79 -2.26
CA GLN A 343 13.44 16.90 -3.03
C GLN A 343 11.91 16.98 -2.90
N THR A 344 11.29 16.08 -2.14
CA THR A 344 9.83 15.95 -2.00
C THR A 344 9.42 15.82 -0.55
N GLN A 345 8.12 15.76 -0.29
CA GLN A 345 7.56 15.46 1.04
C GLN A 345 7.26 13.97 1.23
N THR A 346 7.66 13.13 0.28
CA THR A 346 7.42 11.69 0.33
C THR A 346 8.46 11.01 1.22
N ASP A 347 8.02 10.27 2.24
CA ASP A 347 8.91 9.49 3.10
C ASP A 347 9.53 8.32 2.31
N LEU A 348 10.83 8.09 2.50
CA LEU A 348 11.54 6.98 1.89
C LEU A 348 11.75 5.86 2.91
N TYR A 349 11.20 4.69 2.62
CA TYR A 349 11.55 3.43 3.26
C TYR A 349 12.30 2.55 2.26
N ILE A 350 13.17 1.68 2.74
CA ILE A 350 13.89 0.75 1.85
C ILE A 350 13.32 -0.66 2.00
N GLY A 351 12.86 -1.23 0.88
CA GLY A 351 12.48 -2.64 0.82
C GLY A 351 13.69 -3.55 0.88
N GLN A 352 13.68 -4.48 1.85
CA GLN A 352 14.79 -5.39 2.16
C GLN A 352 14.45 -6.82 1.77
N ALA A 353 15.37 -7.51 1.08
CA ALA A 353 15.21 -8.90 0.64
C ALA A 353 15.62 -9.91 1.71
N ALA A 354 14.84 -10.06 2.78
CA ALA A 354 15.11 -11.05 3.82
C ALA A 354 15.19 -12.49 3.26
N TYR A 355 14.42 -12.78 2.21
CA TYR A 355 14.41 -14.10 1.55
C TYR A 355 15.71 -14.46 0.81
N LYS A 356 16.57 -13.47 0.51
CA LYS A 356 17.84 -13.68 -0.19
C LYS A 356 19.04 -13.83 0.73
N VAL A 357 18.87 -13.72 2.03
CA VAL A 357 20.01 -13.77 2.99
C VAL A 357 20.83 -15.03 2.84
N ASN A 358 20.21 -16.17 2.55
CA ASN A 358 20.94 -17.43 2.36
C ASN A 358 21.73 -17.46 1.04
N ASP A 359 21.31 -16.72 0.02
CA ASP A 359 21.96 -16.66 -1.29
C ASP A 359 23.19 -15.75 -1.27
N TRP A 360 23.27 -14.82 -0.32
CA TRP A 360 24.38 -13.89 -0.22
C TRP A 360 25.57 -14.52 0.50
N GLN A 361 26.78 -14.27 -0.01
CA GLN A 361 27.99 -14.76 0.61
C GLN A 361 28.24 -14.17 1.99
N ASN A 362 27.96 -12.85 2.14
CA ASN A 362 28.13 -12.15 3.41
C ASN A 362 26.95 -12.43 4.34
N ALA A 363 27.20 -13.14 5.43
CA ALA A 363 26.17 -13.43 6.45
C ALA A 363 25.59 -12.16 7.13
N LYS A 364 26.34 -11.05 7.10
CA LYS A 364 25.95 -9.76 7.68
C LYS A 364 25.37 -8.79 6.66
N GLU A 365 25.08 -9.26 5.45
CA GLU A 365 24.65 -8.39 4.36
C GLU A 365 23.45 -7.53 4.75
N LEU A 366 22.39 -8.15 5.30
CA LEU A 366 21.17 -7.45 5.68
C LEU A 366 21.41 -6.37 6.75
N ILE A 367 22.24 -6.69 7.75
CA ILE A 367 22.63 -5.75 8.82
C ILE A 367 23.44 -4.59 8.23
N ASN A 368 24.37 -4.89 7.34
CA ASN A 368 25.18 -3.87 6.68
C ASN A 368 24.33 -2.94 5.83
N GLN A 369 23.31 -3.46 5.14
CA GLN A 369 22.34 -2.68 4.38
C GLN A 369 21.54 -1.73 5.29
N VAL A 370 21.00 -2.22 6.39
CA VAL A 370 20.26 -1.37 7.36
C VAL A 370 21.15 -0.29 7.95
N ASN A 371 22.37 -0.63 8.34
CA ASN A 371 23.33 0.34 8.85
C ASN A 371 23.73 1.38 7.79
N PHE A 372 23.85 0.97 6.53
CA PHE A 372 24.11 1.89 5.43
C PHE A 372 22.96 2.85 5.22
N ASN A 373 21.72 2.40 5.29
CA ASN A 373 20.52 3.23 5.17
C ASN A 373 20.50 4.36 6.19
N ARG A 374 20.93 4.11 7.42
CA ARG A 374 20.95 5.09 8.52
C ARG A 374 21.93 6.25 8.30
N ASN A 375 22.81 6.17 7.30
CA ASN A 375 23.67 7.30 6.91
C ASN A 375 22.93 8.35 6.07
N TYR A 376 21.68 8.06 5.66
CA TYR A 376 20.87 8.94 4.83
C TYR A 376 19.64 9.42 5.62
N PRO A 377 19.57 10.71 5.99
CA PRO A 377 18.45 11.25 6.79
C PRO A 377 17.09 11.18 6.07
N GLU A 378 17.10 11.05 4.74
CA GLU A 378 15.92 10.85 3.92
C GLU A 378 15.30 9.47 4.10
N VAL A 379 16.12 8.47 4.48
CA VAL A 379 15.62 7.10 4.73
C VAL A 379 15.00 7.04 6.12
N LYS A 380 13.67 6.89 6.16
CA LYS A 380 12.88 6.88 7.40
C LYS A 380 12.65 5.47 7.96
N GLY A 381 13.19 4.45 7.31
CA GLY A 381 13.08 3.07 7.79
C GLY A 381 13.25 2.01 6.72
N SER A 382 12.95 0.78 7.10
CA SER A 382 13.06 -0.41 6.25
C SER A 382 11.84 -1.29 6.38
N ILE A 383 11.47 -1.97 5.29
CA ILE A 383 10.39 -2.97 5.26
C ILE A 383 10.97 -4.27 4.72
N PHE A 384 10.77 -5.37 5.42
CA PHE A 384 11.42 -6.66 5.12
C PHE A 384 10.46 -7.60 4.40
N PHE A 385 10.88 -8.14 3.26
CA PHE A 385 10.13 -9.14 2.53
C PHE A 385 10.71 -10.53 2.79
N SER A 386 10.02 -11.41 3.47
CA SER A 386 8.73 -11.29 4.11
C SER A 386 8.77 -11.90 5.51
N TYR A 387 7.64 -11.92 6.22
CA TYR A 387 7.53 -12.51 7.57
C TYR A 387 8.09 -13.93 7.64
N LYS A 388 7.68 -14.81 6.72
CA LYS A 388 8.16 -16.20 6.67
C LYS A 388 9.69 -16.30 6.55
N SER A 389 10.28 -15.38 5.81
CA SER A 389 11.73 -15.35 5.64
C SER A 389 12.45 -14.96 6.92
N LEU A 390 11.91 -14.00 7.67
CA LEU A 390 12.44 -13.63 8.99
C LEU A 390 12.20 -14.72 10.03
N LEU A 391 11.06 -15.41 9.97
CA LEU A 391 10.73 -16.51 10.90
C LEU A 391 11.75 -17.66 10.80
N THR A 392 12.24 -17.96 9.61
CA THR A 392 13.29 -18.97 9.41
C THR A 392 14.65 -18.52 9.94
N ASN A 393 14.76 -17.23 10.32
CA ASN A 393 15.95 -16.60 10.87
C ASN A 393 17.25 -16.95 10.10
N PRO A 394 17.30 -16.70 8.80
CA PRO A 394 18.44 -17.09 7.98
C PRO A 394 19.70 -16.38 8.50
N LYS A 395 20.76 -17.16 8.75
CA LYS A 395 22.04 -16.64 9.25
C LYS A 395 21.91 -15.74 10.50
N ASN A 396 20.93 -16.02 11.37
CA ASN A 396 20.63 -15.26 12.60
C ASN A 396 20.26 -13.78 12.35
N ALA A 397 19.67 -13.46 11.20
CA ALA A 397 19.35 -12.09 10.81
C ALA A 397 18.37 -11.36 11.76
N THR A 398 17.55 -12.12 12.52
CA THR A 398 16.60 -11.53 13.50
C THR A 398 17.21 -11.29 14.90
N ASN A 399 18.44 -11.71 15.12
CA ASN A 399 19.14 -11.58 16.41
C ASN A 399 20.11 -10.38 16.45
N SER A 400 20.12 -9.56 15.39
CA SER A 400 21.12 -8.48 15.19
C SER A 400 20.51 -7.08 15.16
#